data_c773a6482cdc5fec47d9afd190b29c10
#
_entry.id   c773a6482cdc5fec47d9afd190b29c10
#
_cell.length_a   1.000
_cell.length_b   1.000
_cell.length_c   1.000
_cell.angle_alpha   90.00
_cell.angle_beta   90.00
_cell.angle_gamma   90.00
#
_symmetry.space_group_name_H-M   'P 1'
#
loop_
_entity.id
_entity.type
_entity.pdbx_description
1 polymer ?
#
loop_
_entity_poly.entity_id
_entity_poly.type
_entity_poly.pdbx_seq_one_letter_code
_entity_poly.pdbx_strand_id
1 'polypeptide(L)'
;MDGKAVASAWQAADAGLIGICWTNTLPNLPPWGASRPLLGNNPLVIAVPRPGGHAVLDMAMSQFSYGSLEGYARTNERLPVTGGFDSDGQLTRDPSA
;
A
#
# COMPACT_ATOMS: atom_id res chain seq x y z
N MET A 1 2.82 -3.52 4.88
CA MET A 1 4.04 -3.19 4.14
C MET A 1 4.91 -4.41 3.95
N ASP A 2 5.51 -4.62 2.80
CA ASP A 2 6.42 -5.75 2.59
C ASP A 2 7.84 -5.35 3.00
N GLY A 3 8.27 -5.79 4.18
CA GLY A 3 9.63 -5.52 4.70
C GLY A 3 10.75 -6.05 3.81
N LYS A 4 10.48 -7.01 2.93
CA LYS A 4 11.47 -7.55 1.99
C LYS A 4 11.79 -6.55 0.87
N ALA A 5 10.78 -5.86 0.34
CA ALA A 5 10.98 -4.85 -0.71
C ALA A 5 11.80 -3.67 -0.17
N VAL A 6 11.50 -3.20 1.04
CA VAL A 6 12.28 -2.16 1.72
C VAL A 6 13.72 -2.60 1.94
N ALA A 7 13.95 -3.80 2.47
CA ALA A 7 15.29 -4.30 2.74
C ALA A 7 16.13 -4.41 1.45
N SER A 8 15.54 -4.88 0.36
CA SER A 8 16.23 -5.00 -0.93
C SER A 8 16.61 -3.62 -1.51
N ALA A 9 15.70 -2.65 -1.46
CA ALA A 9 15.98 -1.29 -1.93
C ALA A 9 17.05 -0.61 -1.06
N TRP A 10 17.01 -0.82 0.26
CA TRP A 10 18.01 -0.30 1.19
C TRP A 10 19.40 -0.88 0.91
N GLN A 11 19.50 -2.18 0.65
CA GLN A 11 20.77 -2.82 0.27
C GLN A 11 21.37 -2.22 -1.00
N ALA A 12 20.54 -1.93 -2.01
CA ALA A 12 20.99 -1.25 -3.21
C ALA A 12 21.56 0.13 -2.90
N ALA A 13 20.87 0.91 -2.04
CA ALA A 13 21.33 2.22 -1.63
C ALA A 13 22.65 2.15 -0.83
N ASP A 14 22.82 1.17 0.04
CA ASP A 14 24.07 0.91 0.75
C ASP A 14 25.25 0.63 -0.20
N ALA A 15 24.97 0.05 -1.36
CA ALA A 15 25.94 -0.17 -2.43
C ALA A 15 26.15 1.04 -3.35
N GLY A 16 25.55 2.19 -3.06
CA GLY A 16 25.66 3.41 -3.85
C GLY A 16 24.75 3.43 -5.09
N LEU A 17 23.72 2.57 -5.15
CA LEU A 17 22.82 2.43 -6.26
C LEU A 17 21.39 2.92 -5.89
N ILE A 18 20.65 3.42 -6.86
CA ILE A 18 19.22 3.66 -6.68
C ILE A 18 18.50 2.31 -6.72
N GLY A 19 17.77 1.99 -5.65
CA GLY A 19 16.94 0.79 -5.56
C GLY A 19 15.48 1.12 -5.84
N ILE A 20 14.84 0.41 -6.79
CA ILE A 20 13.41 0.49 -7.04
C ILE A 20 12.86 -0.93 -6.93
N CYS A 21 12.00 -1.16 -5.96
CA CYS A 21 11.43 -2.48 -5.68
C CYS A 21 9.91 -2.40 -5.59
N TRP A 22 9.24 -3.42 -6.07
CA TRP A 22 7.79 -3.56 -5.96
C TRP A 22 7.42 -5.03 -5.81
N THR A 23 6.19 -5.27 -5.35
CA THR A 23 5.69 -6.63 -5.13
C THR A 23 4.25 -6.73 -5.61
N ASN A 24 3.91 -7.82 -6.30
CA ASN A 24 2.52 -8.17 -6.56
C ASN A 24 1.91 -8.75 -5.28
N THR A 25 0.69 -8.32 -4.97
CA THR A 25 -0.07 -8.84 -3.82
C THR A 25 -1.43 -9.38 -4.27
N LEU A 26 -2.14 -10.01 -3.34
CA LEU A 26 -3.49 -10.50 -3.61
C LEU A 26 -4.43 -9.36 -4.00
N PRO A 27 -5.40 -9.60 -4.90
CA PRO A 27 -6.35 -8.58 -5.33
C PRO A 27 -7.16 -8.01 -4.17
N ASN A 28 -7.06 -6.71 -3.96
CA ASN A 28 -7.83 -5.97 -2.95
C ASN A 28 -8.24 -4.57 -3.43
N LEU A 29 -7.86 -4.19 -4.66
CA LEU A 29 -8.21 -2.91 -5.25
C LEU A 29 -8.99 -3.11 -6.56
N PRO A 30 -10.05 -2.34 -6.80
CA PRO A 30 -10.66 -2.27 -8.12
C PRO A 30 -9.80 -1.40 -9.05
N PRO A 31 -9.60 -1.79 -10.31
CA PRO A 31 -9.07 -0.88 -11.31
C PRO A 31 -10.07 0.25 -11.60
N TRP A 32 -9.60 1.31 -12.24
CA TRP A 32 -10.45 2.45 -12.59
C TRP A 32 -11.68 2.01 -13.38
N GLY A 33 -12.87 2.43 -12.91
CA GLY A 33 -14.15 2.08 -13.51
C GLY A 33 -14.71 0.72 -13.10
N ALA A 34 -14.02 -0.04 -12.24
CA ALA A 34 -14.51 -1.30 -11.69
C ALA A 34 -14.91 -1.14 -10.22
N SER A 35 -15.78 -2.02 -9.74
CA SER A 35 -16.25 -2.06 -8.34
C SER A 35 -15.84 -3.33 -7.60
N ARG A 36 -15.10 -4.23 -8.25
CA ARG A 36 -14.59 -5.46 -7.62
C ARG A 36 -13.07 -5.50 -7.61
N PRO A 37 -12.45 -6.13 -6.61
CA PRO A 37 -10.99 -6.21 -6.52
C PRO A 37 -10.41 -7.09 -7.63
N LEU A 38 -9.46 -6.54 -8.39
CA LEU A 38 -8.70 -7.23 -9.45
C LEU A 38 -7.20 -6.97 -9.33
N LEU A 39 -6.79 -5.92 -8.63
CA LEU A 39 -5.40 -5.52 -8.44
C LEU A 39 -5.02 -5.62 -6.96
N GLY A 40 -3.77 -5.96 -6.69
CA GLY A 40 -3.21 -5.88 -5.34
C GLY A 40 -2.81 -4.45 -4.97
N ASN A 41 -2.55 -4.19 -3.69
CA ASN A 41 -2.05 -2.90 -3.22
C ASN A 41 -0.58 -2.64 -3.61
N ASN A 42 0.10 -3.63 -4.15
CA ASN A 42 1.39 -3.60 -4.84
C ASN A 42 2.35 -2.54 -4.27
N PRO A 43 3.02 -2.83 -3.13
CA PRO A 43 3.94 -1.89 -2.52
C PRO A 43 5.05 -1.48 -3.48
N LEU A 44 5.41 -0.21 -3.43
CA LEU A 44 6.51 0.39 -4.18
C LEU A 44 7.51 0.98 -3.20
N VAL A 45 8.77 0.66 -3.38
CA VAL A 45 9.87 1.23 -2.60
C VAL A 45 10.90 1.83 -3.55
N ILE A 46 11.31 3.06 -3.27
CA ILE A 46 12.42 3.73 -3.96
C ILE A 46 13.42 4.19 -2.90
N ALA A 47 14.65 3.73 -3.01
CA ALA A 47 15.74 4.16 -2.14
C ALA A 47 16.83 4.85 -2.95
N VAL A 48 17.22 6.05 -2.54
CA VAL A 48 18.26 6.85 -3.19
C VAL A 48 19.40 7.06 -2.19
N PRO A 49 20.64 6.64 -2.55
CA PRO A 49 21.77 6.82 -1.67
C PRO A 49 22.13 8.30 -1.52
N ARG A 50 22.46 8.70 -0.30
CA ARG A 50 23.03 10.02 -0.01
C ARG A 50 23.90 9.95 1.24
N PRO A 51 24.89 10.87 1.41
CA PRO A 51 25.64 11.00 2.65
C PRO A 51 24.71 11.29 3.84
N GLY A 52 24.97 10.63 4.98
CA GLY A 52 24.24 10.88 6.22
C GLY A 52 22.87 10.19 6.32
N GLY A 53 22.52 9.34 5.37
CA GLY A 53 21.28 8.54 5.38
C GLY A 53 20.55 8.59 4.06
N HIS A 54 20.06 7.42 3.61
CA HIS A 54 19.35 7.29 2.34
C HIS A 54 17.99 8.00 2.38
N ALA A 55 17.56 8.53 1.23
CA ALA A 55 16.18 8.95 1.04
C ALA A 55 15.35 7.72 0.59
N VAL A 56 14.34 7.34 1.37
CA VAL A 56 13.54 6.14 1.10
C VAL A 56 12.06 6.52 1.04
N LEU A 57 11.43 6.23 -0.10
CA LEU A 57 9.99 6.19 -0.25
C LEU A 57 9.54 4.73 -0.09
N ASP A 58 8.59 4.50 0.79
CA ASP A 58 8.01 3.17 1.03
C ASP A 58 6.50 3.33 1.14
N MET A 59 5.78 2.89 0.13
CA MET A 59 4.34 3.11 0.01
C MET A 59 3.62 1.92 -0.59
N ALA A 60 2.33 1.79 -0.27
CA ALA A 60 1.39 0.96 -1.00
C ALA A 60 0.71 1.78 -2.10
N MET A 61 0.18 1.11 -3.13
CA MET A 61 -0.60 1.76 -4.18
C MET A 61 -2.06 2.02 -3.75
N SER A 62 -2.50 1.40 -2.66
CA SER A 62 -3.83 1.60 -2.09
C SER A 62 -3.90 2.86 -1.22
N GLN A 63 -5.08 3.49 -1.17
CA GLN A 63 -5.36 4.63 -0.29
C GLN A 63 -5.26 4.24 1.19
N PHE A 64 -5.75 3.05 1.54
CA PHE A 64 -5.63 2.45 2.87
C PHE A 64 -4.96 1.09 2.77
N SER A 65 -4.07 0.77 3.69
CA SER A 65 -3.56 -0.58 3.82
C SER A 65 -4.62 -1.50 4.41
N TYR A 66 -4.51 -2.80 4.14
CA TYR A 66 -5.41 -3.78 4.75
C TYR A 66 -5.36 -3.73 6.28
N GLY A 67 -4.16 -3.58 6.85
CA GLY A 67 -3.99 -3.42 8.30
C GLY A 67 -4.66 -2.16 8.86
N SER A 68 -4.68 -1.05 8.09
CA SER A 68 -5.43 0.15 8.49
C SER A 68 -6.94 -0.13 8.51
N LEU A 69 -7.49 -0.81 7.49
CA LEU A 69 -8.90 -1.19 7.45
C LEU A 69 -9.27 -2.08 8.63
N GLU A 70 -8.46 -3.09 8.93
CA GLU A 70 -8.65 -3.93 10.12
C GLU A 70 -8.59 -3.13 11.43
N GLY A 71 -7.71 -2.14 11.51
CA GLY A 71 -7.61 -1.24 12.65
C GLY A 71 -8.90 -0.48 12.88
N TYR A 72 -9.42 0.21 11.86
CA TYR A 72 -10.70 0.93 11.93
C TYR A 72 -11.88 0.00 12.25
N ALA A 73 -11.93 -1.17 11.63
CA ALA A 73 -12.97 -2.16 11.92
C ALA A 73 -12.93 -2.63 13.38
N ARG A 74 -11.74 -2.86 13.92
CA ARG A 74 -11.55 -3.33 15.30
C ARG A 74 -11.94 -2.28 16.34
N THR A 75 -11.70 -1.00 16.05
CA THR A 75 -12.12 0.12 16.92
C THR A 75 -13.54 0.58 16.66
N ASN A 76 -14.24 -0.05 15.71
CA ASN A 76 -15.60 0.31 15.30
C ASN A 76 -15.71 1.77 14.80
N GLU A 77 -14.65 2.24 14.16
CA GLU A 77 -14.57 3.58 13.58
C GLU A 77 -14.78 3.53 12.06
N ARG A 78 -15.32 4.62 11.52
CA ARG A 78 -15.44 4.78 10.08
C ARG A 78 -14.17 5.38 9.49
N LEU A 79 -13.87 5.03 8.24
CA LEU A 79 -12.77 5.65 7.50
C LEU A 79 -12.98 7.17 7.39
N PRO A 80 -11.91 7.98 7.41
CA PRO A 80 -12.00 9.44 7.30
C PRO A 80 -12.58 9.90 5.96
N VAL A 81 -12.38 9.11 4.92
CA VAL A 81 -12.93 9.30 3.56
C VAL A 81 -13.43 7.97 3.02
N THR A 82 -14.16 7.99 1.90
CA THR A 82 -14.52 6.74 1.21
C THR A 82 -13.25 6.03 0.77
N GLY A 83 -13.10 4.77 1.16
CA GLY A 83 -11.87 4.00 0.96
C GLY A 83 -12.03 2.70 0.19
N GLY A 84 -13.25 2.37 -0.24
CA GLY A 84 -13.54 1.13 -0.95
C GLY A 84 -14.98 1.07 -1.43
N PHE A 85 -15.35 -0.12 -1.90
CA PHE A 85 -16.71 -0.42 -2.34
C PHE A 85 -17.31 -1.50 -1.44
N ASP A 86 -18.58 -1.38 -1.15
CA ASP A 86 -19.35 -2.42 -0.47
C ASP A 86 -19.75 -3.56 -1.44
N SER A 87 -20.47 -4.55 -0.94
CA SER A 87 -20.94 -5.70 -1.73
C SER A 87 -21.87 -5.31 -2.89
N ASP A 88 -22.50 -4.14 -2.82
CA ASP A 88 -23.37 -3.61 -3.86
C ASP A 88 -22.63 -2.72 -4.86
N GLY A 89 -21.31 -2.58 -4.71
CA GLY A 89 -20.47 -1.75 -5.56
C GLY A 89 -20.59 -0.24 -5.28
N GLN A 90 -21.08 0.15 -4.11
CA GLN A 90 -21.21 1.53 -3.70
C GLN A 90 -20.00 1.97 -2.88
N LEU A 91 -19.52 3.20 -3.10
CA LEU A 91 -18.43 3.78 -2.32
C LEU A 91 -18.82 3.85 -0.83
N THR A 92 -17.95 3.38 0.02
CA THR A 92 -18.22 3.28 1.46
C THR A 92 -17.07 3.81 2.32
N ARG A 93 -17.42 4.22 3.54
CA ARG A 93 -16.49 4.52 4.63
C ARG A 93 -16.50 3.42 5.70
N ASP A 94 -17.26 2.35 5.47
CA ASP A 94 -17.29 1.21 6.39
C ASP A 94 -16.08 0.31 6.13
N PRO A 95 -15.17 0.17 7.11
CA PRO A 95 -13.96 -0.64 6.92
C PRO A 95 -14.25 -2.15 6.86
N SER A 96 -15.47 -2.56 7.22
CA SER A 96 -15.91 -3.96 7.26
C SER A 96 -16.76 -4.36 6.05
N ALA A 97 -17.06 -3.42 5.16
CA ALA A 97 -17.93 -3.65 4.01
C ALA A 97 -17.26 -4.48 2.90
#